data_14ff06cbb282cfa9c699e4a9ad5e2496
#
_entry.id   14ff06cbb282cfa9c699e4a9ad5e2496
#
_cell.length_a   1.000
_cell.length_b   1.000
_cell.length_c   1.000
_cell.angle_alpha   90.00
_cell.angle_beta   90.00
_cell.angle_gamma   90.00
#
_symmetry.space_group_name_H-M   'P 1'
#
loop_
_entity.id
_entity.type
_entity.pdbx_description
1 polymer ?
#
loop_
_entity_poly.entity_id
_entity_poly.type
_entity_poly.pdbx_seq_one_letter_code
_entity_poly.pdbx_strand_id
1 'polypeptide(L)'
;VRMFSGTWPKTEKYKSFQIPMEKVENAITALESNDWFFEYLNKRFSRDVFLSCESMRDQLNLIGIPFSKTMEIAFPGGNEKESIRIGKETIAMLFQRRNEIAHQNDRSHASAEQTDITKEFVEDYISKIESIVNAIQVIAEETDIKKGVSWASP
;
A
#
# COMPACT_ATOMS: atom_id res chain seq x y z
N VAL A 1 -8.19 -12.81 1.41
CA VAL A 1 -7.82 -14.21 1.21
C VAL A 1 -6.31 -14.40 1.22
N ARG A 2 -5.51 -13.52 0.59
CA ARG A 2 -4.06 -13.60 0.57
C ARG A 2 -3.44 -13.65 1.99
N MET A 3 -3.99 -12.91 2.96
CA MET A 3 -3.56 -12.91 4.35
C MET A 3 -3.60 -14.30 5.02
N PHE A 4 -4.41 -15.22 4.54
CA PHE A 4 -4.62 -16.53 5.14
C PHE A 4 -3.94 -17.68 4.41
N SER A 5 -3.18 -17.41 3.36
CA SER A 5 -2.56 -18.45 2.55
C SER A 5 -1.40 -19.22 3.23
N GLY A 6 -1.20 -19.03 4.52
CA GLY A 6 -0.38 -19.88 5.39
C GLY A 6 1.15 -19.77 5.25
N THR A 7 1.66 -19.15 4.19
CA THR A 7 3.10 -19.10 3.88
C THR A 7 3.72 -17.71 4.02
N TRP A 8 2.95 -16.75 4.47
CA TRP A 8 3.41 -15.37 4.64
C TRP A 8 4.10 -15.19 5.98
N PRO A 9 5.19 -14.42 6.06
CA PRO A 9 5.76 -14.07 7.34
C PRO A 9 4.72 -13.28 8.14
N LYS A 10 4.37 -13.82 9.31
CA LYS A 10 3.45 -13.16 10.23
C LYS A 10 4.19 -12.02 10.90
N THR A 11 4.01 -10.81 10.39
CA THR A 11 4.58 -9.59 10.97
C THR A 11 3.93 -9.28 12.32
N GLU A 12 4.55 -8.43 13.12
CA GLU A 12 3.95 -7.96 14.38
C GLU A 12 2.63 -7.21 14.12
N LYS A 13 2.53 -6.50 13.00
CA LYS A 13 1.28 -5.87 12.58
C LYS A 13 0.17 -6.89 12.32
N TYR A 14 0.50 -8.01 11.66
CA TYR A 14 -0.45 -9.11 11.45
C TYR A 14 -0.88 -9.73 12.78
N LYS A 15 0.06 -9.98 13.70
CA LYS A 15 -0.22 -10.58 15.00
C LYS A 15 -1.06 -9.67 15.91
N SER A 16 -0.88 -8.36 15.79
CA SER A 16 -1.64 -7.35 16.55
C SER A 16 -2.99 -7.00 15.93
N PHE A 17 -3.34 -7.59 14.76
CA PHE A 17 -4.60 -7.32 14.10
C PHE A 17 -5.77 -7.89 14.92
N GLN A 18 -6.63 -7.01 15.41
CA GLN A 18 -7.78 -7.38 16.23
C GLN A 18 -9.07 -7.33 15.41
N ILE A 19 -9.87 -8.37 15.54
CA ILE A 19 -11.21 -8.44 14.98
C ILE A 19 -12.20 -8.34 16.14
N PRO A 20 -13.18 -7.42 16.11
CA PRO A 20 -14.21 -7.34 17.15
C PRO A 20 -14.97 -8.65 17.27
N MET A 21 -15.30 -9.05 18.52
CA MET A 21 -15.96 -10.32 18.78
C MET A 21 -17.31 -10.45 18.06
N GLU A 22 -18.07 -9.36 17.94
CA GLU A 22 -19.31 -9.30 17.14
C GLU A 22 -19.10 -9.78 15.70
N LYS A 23 -17.94 -9.45 15.08
CA LYS A 23 -17.62 -9.90 13.73
C LYS A 23 -17.21 -11.37 13.69
N VAL A 24 -16.61 -11.87 14.76
CA VAL A 24 -16.30 -13.29 14.91
C VAL A 24 -17.56 -14.11 15.05
N GLU A 25 -18.55 -13.64 15.81
CA GLU A 25 -19.86 -14.30 15.92
C GLU A 25 -20.55 -14.41 14.55
N ASN A 26 -20.54 -13.33 13.77
CA ASN A 26 -21.06 -13.35 12.40
C ASN A 26 -20.34 -14.37 11.51
N ALA A 27 -19.02 -14.53 11.70
CA ALA A 27 -18.23 -15.52 10.96
C ALA A 27 -18.60 -16.96 11.30
N ILE A 28 -18.90 -17.23 12.56
CA ILE A 28 -19.28 -18.56 13.04
C ILE A 28 -20.69 -18.94 12.57
N THR A 29 -21.59 -17.95 12.47
CA THR A 29 -22.99 -18.17 12.07
C THR A 29 -23.17 -18.15 10.55
N ALA A 30 -22.36 -17.40 9.80
CA ALA A 30 -22.42 -17.30 8.34
C ALA A 30 -21.42 -18.28 7.68
N LEU A 31 -21.68 -19.58 7.82
CA LEU A 31 -20.78 -20.65 7.38
C LEU A 31 -20.53 -20.71 5.84
N GLU A 32 -21.30 -19.96 5.05
CA GLU A 32 -21.27 -20.06 3.58
C GLU A 32 -20.61 -18.84 2.88
N SER A 33 -20.33 -17.74 3.56
CA SER A 33 -19.79 -16.52 2.94
C SER A 33 -18.69 -15.86 3.79
N ASN A 34 -17.60 -15.47 3.12
CA ASN A 34 -16.53 -14.65 3.71
C ASN A 34 -16.80 -13.14 3.55
N ASP A 35 -17.96 -12.73 3.09
CA ASP A 35 -18.28 -11.33 2.74
C ASP A 35 -18.15 -10.40 3.95
N TRP A 36 -18.61 -10.84 5.14
CA TRP A 36 -18.45 -10.12 6.40
C TRP A 36 -16.99 -9.71 6.67
N PHE A 37 -16.05 -10.58 6.31
CA PHE A 37 -14.63 -10.33 6.54
C PHE A 37 -14.07 -9.31 5.54
N PHE A 38 -14.45 -9.42 4.26
CA PHE A 38 -14.08 -8.44 3.25
C PHE A 38 -14.67 -7.07 3.55
N GLU A 39 -15.93 -6.99 3.96
CA GLU A 39 -16.55 -5.74 4.38
C GLU A 39 -15.83 -5.13 5.58
N TYR A 40 -15.50 -5.95 6.57
CA TYR A 40 -14.74 -5.50 7.73
C TYR A 40 -13.36 -4.95 7.33
N LEU A 41 -12.60 -5.66 6.49
CA LEU A 41 -11.30 -5.21 6.01
C LEU A 41 -11.42 -3.91 5.20
N ASN A 42 -12.36 -3.84 4.28
CA ASN A 42 -12.58 -2.65 3.47
C ASN A 42 -12.90 -1.44 4.35
N LYS A 43 -13.80 -1.60 5.32
CA LYS A 43 -14.14 -0.52 6.27
C LYS A 43 -12.96 -0.15 7.16
N ARG A 44 -12.14 -1.10 7.58
CA ARG A 44 -10.97 -0.87 8.42
C ARG A 44 -9.88 -0.13 7.67
N PHE A 45 -9.58 -0.58 6.44
CA PHE A 45 -8.49 -0.02 5.64
C PHE A 45 -8.88 1.21 4.83
N SER A 46 -10.17 1.47 4.59
CA SER A 46 -10.62 2.69 3.91
C SER A 46 -10.24 3.98 4.64
N ARG A 47 -9.91 3.88 5.93
CA ARG A 47 -9.48 5.00 6.77
C ARG A 47 -7.96 5.13 6.88
N ASP A 48 -7.23 4.11 6.44
CA ASP A 48 -5.78 4.12 6.53
C ASP A 48 -5.20 4.92 5.36
N VAL A 49 -4.38 5.90 5.68
CA VAL A 49 -3.72 6.74 4.68
C VAL A 49 -2.49 5.99 4.17
N PHE A 50 -2.50 5.60 2.90
CA PHE A 50 -1.37 4.92 2.22
C PHE A 50 -0.14 5.82 1.99
N LEU A 51 -0.24 7.08 2.33
CA LEU A 51 0.69 8.12 1.91
C LEU A 51 1.89 8.32 2.84
N SER A 52 2.04 7.53 3.90
CA SER A 52 3.30 7.52 4.65
C SER A 52 4.08 6.25 4.34
N CYS A 53 5.40 6.35 4.32
CA CYS A 53 6.28 5.23 4.08
C CYS A 53 6.06 4.10 5.11
N GLU A 54 5.78 4.44 6.36
CA GLU A 54 5.49 3.48 7.42
C GLU A 54 4.15 2.78 7.20
N SER A 55 3.11 3.53 6.87
CA SER A 55 1.79 2.96 6.58
C SER A 55 1.85 2.04 5.36
N MET A 56 2.50 2.45 4.28
CA MET A 56 2.70 1.61 3.10
C MET A 56 3.46 0.33 3.44
N ARG A 57 4.57 0.43 4.17
CA ARG A 57 5.35 -0.73 4.61
C ARG A 57 4.50 -1.70 5.43
N ASP A 58 3.75 -1.17 6.40
CA ASP A 58 2.92 -1.98 7.28
C ASP A 58 1.82 -2.72 6.52
N GLN A 59 1.17 -2.04 5.57
CA GLN A 59 0.11 -2.65 4.77
C GLN A 59 0.65 -3.66 3.76
N LEU A 60 1.77 -3.39 3.09
CA LEU A 60 2.43 -4.36 2.21
C LEU A 60 2.87 -5.59 2.99
N ASN A 61 3.48 -5.41 4.16
CA ASN A 61 3.86 -6.52 5.03
C ASN A 61 2.64 -7.33 5.50
N LEU A 62 1.50 -6.70 5.74
CA LEU A 62 0.27 -7.37 6.16
C LEU A 62 -0.24 -8.35 5.09
N ILE A 63 -0.10 -8.00 3.82
CA ILE A 63 -0.44 -8.86 2.68
C ILE A 63 0.75 -9.69 2.18
N GLY A 64 1.88 -9.67 2.91
CA GLY A 64 3.06 -10.49 2.64
C GLY A 64 3.92 -10.03 1.46
N ILE A 65 3.89 -8.76 1.14
CA ILE A 65 4.75 -8.14 0.15
C ILE A 65 5.87 -7.38 0.89
N PRO A 66 7.13 -7.81 0.81
CA PRO A 66 8.23 -7.14 1.49
C PRO A 66 8.48 -5.75 0.91
N PHE A 67 8.43 -4.72 1.74
CA PHE A 67 8.65 -3.34 1.32
C PHE A 67 10.04 -3.13 0.69
N SER A 68 11.08 -3.73 1.26
CA SER A 68 12.44 -3.61 0.72
C SER A 68 12.52 -4.12 -0.72
N LYS A 69 12.00 -5.32 -0.97
CA LYS A 69 11.99 -5.92 -2.30
C LYS A 69 11.14 -5.11 -3.29
N THR A 70 10.04 -4.52 -2.83
CA THR A 70 9.24 -3.61 -3.65
C THR A 70 10.06 -2.41 -4.10
N MET A 71 10.83 -1.81 -3.17
CA MET A 71 11.67 -0.65 -3.50
C MET A 71 12.84 -1.00 -4.41
N GLU A 72 13.45 -2.18 -4.25
CA GLU A 72 14.52 -2.66 -5.16
C GLU A 72 14.03 -2.82 -6.61
N ILE A 73 12.83 -3.35 -6.79
CA ILE A 73 12.25 -3.52 -8.13
C ILE A 73 11.80 -2.18 -8.70
N ALA A 74 11.18 -1.32 -7.89
CA ALA A 74 10.67 -0.02 -8.33
C ALA A 74 11.78 0.97 -8.69
N PHE A 75 12.91 0.93 -7.97
CA PHE A 75 14.04 1.86 -8.11
C PHE A 75 15.36 1.10 -8.26
N PRO A 76 15.57 0.40 -9.39
CA PRO A 76 16.81 -0.31 -9.65
C PRO A 76 17.96 0.67 -9.88
N GLY A 77 19.17 0.31 -9.49
CA GLY A 77 20.38 1.11 -9.78
C GLY A 77 21.34 1.27 -8.61
N GLY A 78 21.08 0.61 -7.50
CA GLY A 78 21.95 0.62 -6.33
C GLY A 78 21.89 -0.68 -5.55
N ASN A 79 22.35 -0.62 -4.32
CA ASN A 79 22.12 -1.69 -3.36
C ASN A 79 20.72 -1.51 -2.70
N GLU A 80 20.29 -2.54 -1.96
CA GLU A 80 18.99 -2.54 -1.23
C GLU A 80 18.77 -1.25 -0.41
N LYS A 81 19.80 -0.78 0.29
CA LYS A 81 19.70 0.42 1.13
C LYS A 81 19.42 1.68 0.31
N GLU A 82 20.04 1.79 -0.86
CA GLU A 82 19.87 2.93 -1.76
C GLU A 82 18.45 2.92 -2.37
N SER A 83 17.97 1.79 -2.84
CA SER A 83 16.62 1.64 -3.38
C SER A 83 15.56 1.97 -2.32
N ILE A 84 15.75 1.52 -1.07
CA ILE A 84 14.88 1.87 0.04
C ILE A 84 14.93 3.38 0.34
N ARG A 85 16.11 4.01 0.30
CA ARG A 85 16.25 5.46 0.51
C ARG A 85 15.48 6.25 -0.54
N ILE A 86 15.70 5.93 -1.82
CA ILE A 86 15.00 6.58 -2.94
C ILE A 86 13.48 6.41 -2.81
N GLY A 87 13.02 5.20 -2.53
CA GLY A 87 11.60 4.94 -2.34
C GLY A 87 10.99 5.74 -1.19
N LYS A 88 11.67 5.82 -0.05
CA LYS A 88 11.23 6.63 1.10
C LYS A 88 11.15 8.12 0.76
N GLU A 89 12.16 8.65 0.12
CA GLU A 89 12.20 10.05 -0.30
C GLU A 89 11.07 10.34 -1.30
N THR A 90 10.86 9.47 -2.28
CA THR A 90 9.77 9.59 -3.26
C THR A 90 8.40 9.62 -2.58
N ILE A 91 8.13 8.67 -1.69
CA ILE A 91 6.85 8.60 -0.97
C ILE A 91 6.65 9.84 -0.08
N ALA A 92 7.71 10.27 0.63
CA ALA A 92 7.65 11.47 1.48
C ALA A 92 7.35 12.74 0.66
N MET A 93 8.00 12.91 -0.49
CA MET A 93 7.76 14.04 -1.39
C MET A 93 6.33 14.03 -1.96
N LEU A 94 5.82 12.86 -2.36
CA LEU A 94 4.43 12.70 -2.82
C LEU A 94 3.43 13.12 -1.73
N PHE A 95 3.67 12.68 -0.49
CA PHE A 95 2.84 13.01 0.65
C PHE A 95 2.86 14.50 0.98
N GLN A 96 4.06 15.07 1.02
CA GLN A 96 4.23 16.51 1.25
C GLN A 96 3.50 17.33 0.19
N ARG A 97 3.71 17.02 -1.09
CA ARG A 97 3.09 17.75 -2.19
C ARG A 97 1.56 17.66 -2.17
N ARG A 98 1.03 16.47 -1.91
CA ARG A 98 -0.42 16.28 -1.73
C ARG A 98 -0.98 17.16 -0.61
N ASN A 99 -0.26 17.22 0.52
CA ASN A 99 -0.68 18.04 1.65
C ASN A 99 -0.62 19.54 1.33
N GLU A 100 0.43 20.00 0.64
CA GLU A 100 0.54 21.37 0.18
C GLU A 100 -0.64 21.76 -0.71
N ILE A 101 -1.00 20.92 -1.69
CA ILE A 101 -2.14 21.14 -2.57
C ILE A 101 -3.45 21.18 -1.78
N ALA A 102 -3.66 20.23 -0.85
CA ALA A 102 -4.87 20.16 -0.06
C ALA A 102 -5.01 21.37 0.88
N HIS A 103 -3.91 21.82 1.48
CA HIS A 103 -3.91 22.98 2.37
C HIS A 103 -4.00 24.31 1.62
N GLN A 104 -3.50 24.40 0.40
CA GLN A 104 -3.66 25.60 -0.43
C GLN A 104 -5.12 25.85 -0.80
N ASN A 105 -5.90 24.78 -1.01
CA ASN A 105 -7.33 24.89 -1.26
C ASN A 105 -8.16 25.27 -0.03
N ASP A 106 -7.62 25.07 1.18
CA ASP A 106 -8.32 25.29 2.47
C ASP A 106 -7.91 26.63 3.16
N ARG A 107 -6.90 27.33 2.64
CA ARG A 107 -6.47 28.63 3.18
C ARG A 107 -7.09 29.78 2.40
N SER A 108 -7.68 30.72 3.14
CA SER A 108 -8.09 32.03 2.60
C SER A 108 -6.89 32.72 1.91
N HIS A 109 -7.08 33.13 0.68
CA HIS A 109 -6.12 33.55 -0.35
C HIS A 109 -5.14 34.69 -0.02
N ALA A 110 -4.88 35.02 1.24
CA ALA A 110 -4.13 36.25 1.58
C ALA A 110 -2.60 36.11 1.61
N SER A 111 -2.02 34.89 1.57
CA SER A 111 -0.55 34.74 1.71
C SER A 111 0.07 33.43 1.18
N ALA A 112 -0.57 32.70 0.29
CA ALA A 112 0.02 31.48 -0.27
C ALA A 112 0.75 31.81 -1.57
N GLU A 113 2.08 31.77 -1.57
CA GLU A 113 2.86 31.65 -2.82
C GLU A 113 2.42 30.37 -3.54
N GLN A 114 1.89 30.54 -4.72
CA GLN A 114 1.47 29.43 -5.55
C GLN A 114 2.71 28.80 -6.15
N THR A 115 3.04 27.59 -5.76
CA THR A 115 4.13 26.83 -6.39
C THR A 115 3.58 26.22 -7.68
N ASP A 116 4.09 26.65 -8.82
CA ASP A 116 3.69 26.15 -10.11
C ASP A 116 3.89 24.64 -10.23
N ILE A 117 2.87 23.97 -10.75
CA ILE A 117 2.93 22.54 -11.06
C ILE A 117 3.24 22.43 -12.55
N THR A 118 4.43 21.98 -12.90
CA THR A 118 4.80 21.74 -14.29
C THR A 118 4.32 20.38 -14.75
N LYS A 119 4.13 20.23 -16.06
CA LYS A 119 3.75 18.95 -16.66
C LYS A 119 4.80 17.88 -16.41
N GLU A 120 6.07 18.23 -16.56
CA GLU A 120 7.22 17.34 -16.37
C GLU A 120 7.26 16.81 -14.92
N PHE A 121 6.96 17.67 -13.96
CA PHE A 121 6.87 17.27 -12.55
C PHE A 121 5.77 16.22 -12.33
N VAL A 122 4.59 16.44 -12.90
CA VAL A 122 3.45 15.49 -12.77
C VAL A 122 3.78 14.16 -13.43
N GLU A 123 4.35 14.17 -14.64
CA GLU A 123 4.74 12.98 -15.39
C GLU A 123 5.80 12.16 -14.64
N ASP A 124 6.80 12.81 -14.05
CA ASP A 124 7.82 12.14 -13.22
C ASP A 124 7.18 11.43 -12.00
N TYR A 125 6.24 12.09 -11.34
CA TYR A 125 5.56 11.48 -10.18
C TYR A 125 4.63 10.32 -10.58
N ILE A 126 3.91 10.44 -11.69
CA ILE A 126 3.11 9.34 -12.21
C ILE A 126 4.00 8.14 -12.50
N SER A 127 5.13 8.33 -13.19
CA SER A 127 6.07 7.26 -13.50
C SER A 127 6.62 6.58 -12.24
N LYS A 128 6.93 7.34 -11.19
CA LYS A 128 7.38 6.79 -9.90
C LYS A 128 6.31 5.97 -9.20
N ILE A 129 5.05 6.44 -9.22
CA ILE A 129 3.92 5.68 -8.66
C ILE A 129 3.71 4.39 -9.46
N GLU A 130 3.73 4.44 -10.78
CA GLU A 130 3.61 3.27 -11.66
C GLU A 130 4.72 2.26 -11.38
N SER A 131 5.96 2.71 -11.17
CA SER A 131 7.07 1.84 -10.81
C SER A 131 6.82 1.08 -9.50
N ILE A 132 6.29 1.74 -8.49
CA ILE A 132 5.94 1.11 -7.20
C ILE A 132 4.79 0.10 -7.40
N VAL A 133 3.74 0.48 -8.12
CA VAL A 133 2.57 -0.39 -8.36
C VAL A 133 2.98 -1.64 -9.14
N ASN A 134 3.77 -1.48 -10.21
CA ASN A 134 4.28 -2.59 -11.00
C ASN A 134 5.17 -3.52 -10.17
N ALA A 135 6.02 -2.99 -9.30
CA ALA A 135 6.84 -3.79 -8.39
C ALA A 135 5.99 -4.62 -7.42
N ILE A 136 4.92 -4.03 -6.88
CA ILE A 136 3.95 -4.74 -6.03
C ILE A 136 3.30 -5.88 -6.82
N GLN A 137 2.88 -5.63 -8.06
CA GLN A 137 2.24 -6.63 -8.92
C GLN A 137 3.19 -7.79 -9.22
N VAL A 138 4.42 -7.51 -9.64
CA VAL A 138 5.44 -8.53 -9.92
C VAL A 138 5.65 -9.45 -8.71
N ILE A 139 5.84 -8.90 -7.51
CA ILE A 139 6.02 -9.70 -6.30
C ILE A 139 4.77 -10.52 -5.99
N ALA A 140 3.59 -9.94 -6.22
CA ALA A 140 2.32 -10.61 -6.01
C ALA A 140 2.18 -11.84 -6.92
N GLU A 141 2.47 -11.69 -8.20
CA GLU A 141 2.40 -12.74 -9.21
C GLU A 141 3.43 -13.85 -8.97
N GLU A 142 4.69 -13.50 -8.71
CA GLU A 142 5.73 -14.50 -8.39
C GLU A 142 5.36 -15.37 -7.19
N THR A 143 4.69 -14.79 -6.23
CA THR A 143 4.30 -15.51 -5.01
C THR A 143 3.11 -16.43 -5.28
N ASP A 144 2.18 -16.02 -6.12
CA ASP A 144 0.99 -16.79 -6.46
C ASP A 144 1.37 -17.97 -7.37
N ILE A 145 2.29 -17.79 -8.32
CA ILE A 145 2.83 -18.86 -9.17
C ILE A 145 3.53 -19.93 -8.33
N LYS A 146 4.36 -19.54 -7.37
CA LYS A 146 5.04 -20.47 -6.45
C LYS A 146 4.07 -21.31 -5.60
N LYS A 147 2.83 -20.89 -5.46
CA LYS A 147 1.77 -21.56 -4.70
C LYS A 147 0.81 -22.37 -5.58
N GLY A 148 0.96 -22.36 -6.90
CA GLY A 148 0.06 -23.04 -7.82
C GLY A 148 -1.35 -22.44 -7.86
N VAL A 149 -1.51 -21.18 -7.45
CA VAL A 149 -2.78 -20.47 -7.57
C VAL A 149 -2.84 -19.87 -8.98
N SER A 150 -3.55 -20.55 -9.87
CA SER A 150 -3.89 -20.02 -11.19
C SER A 150 -5.09 -19.07 -11.03
N TRP A 151 -4.89 -17.79 -11.24
CA TRP A 151 -5.98 -16.83 -11.46
C TRP A 151 -6.38 -16.93 -12.94
N ALA A 152 -7.21 -17.91 -13.26
CA ALA A 152 -7.92 -17.86 -14.52
C ALA A 152 -8.84 -16.65 -14.47
N SER A 153 -8.59 -15.66 -15.34
CA SER A 153 -9.50 -14.53 -15.57
C SER A 153 -10.87 -15.06 -15.97
N PRO A 154 -11.95 -14.44 -15.50
CA PRO A 154 -13.31 -14.78 -15.92
C PRO A 154 -13.53 -14.47 -17.39
#